data_ea5a89373ee090f7f2b914a6fe523406
#
_entry.id   ea5a89373ee090f7f2b914a6fe523406
#
_cell.length_a   1.000
_cell.length_b   1.000
_cell.length_c   1.000
_cell.angle_alpha   90.00
_cell.angle_beta   90.00
_cell.angle_gamma   90.00
#
_symmetry.space_group_name_H-M   'P 1'
#
loop_
_entity.id
_entity.type
_entity.pdbx_description
1 polymer ?
#
loop_
_entity_poly.entity_id
_entity_poly.type
_entity_poly.pdbx_seq_one_letter_code
_entity_poly.pdbx_strand_id
1 'polypeptide(L)'
;MIGTTNGPTGIKLKSSRSNALRHLWKFTAAVVLLFATSNVADLARGEESAQENVAKIVFISGHPSHGPMAHEHRAGNMILADALQRSGLNVKCEVVPHPGYPEDKTIFDDAATVVVFCTGHRGHVLNPHLDAFDELMKSGVGVVMIHWATEAEKGKPGEKFLEWMGGFCDLDWSVNPHWAPTFDSLPIHPITNGVQPFSVHDEWYYHMRFVDEMKGVTPILSDLPPPETLRRPDGERSGNPAVRKAVAEGNPQVVAWAYDRPGGGRGFGFTGAHNHVSWQNENFLKVVLNAVLWTANQDIPKDGCPTPSINASQIKENLDAK
;
A
#
# COMPACT_ATOMS: atom_id res chain seq x y z
N MET A 1 -11.92 -19.64 65.58
CA MET A 1 -13.31 -19.33 66.01
C MET A 1 -14.10 -19.21 64.73
N ILE A 2 -14.84 -20.26 64.37
CA ILE A 2 -16.28 -20.41 64.57
C ILE A 2 -17.01 -19.25 63.86
N GLY A 3 -17.88 -19.44 62.92
CA GLY A 3 -18.78 -20.51 62.52
C GLY A 3 -19.53 -20.06 61.28
N THR A 4 -19.86 -21.01 60.44
CA THR A 4 -21.22 -21.56 60.24
C THR A 4 -22.20 -20.62 59.50
N THR A 5 -22.79 -20.96 58.43
CA THR A 5 -23.59 -21.99 57.82
C THR A 5 -24.87 -21.41 57.24
N ASN A 6 -25.37 -22.09 56.25
CA ASN A 6 -26.72 -22.23 55.69
C ASN A 6 -26.99 -21.47 54.38
N GLY A 7 -27.33 -22.09 53.30
CA GLY A 7 -28.06 -23.31 53.02
C GLY A 7 -29.34 -22.95 52.22
N PRO A 8 -29.86 -23.79 51.34
CA PRO A 8 -30.57 -23.35 50.12
C PRO A 8 -32.11 -23.45 50.26
N THR A 9 -32.85 -22.75 49.40
CA THR A 9 -34.29 -23.06 49.19
C THR A 9 -34.62 -23.13 47.71
N GLY A 10 -34.95 -24.33 47.28
CA GLY A 10 -35.59 -24.58 46.03
C GLY A 10 -37.08 -24.38 46.07
N ILE A 11 -37.70 -24.02 44.97
CA ILE A 11 -39.14 -24.08 44.74
C ILE A 11 -39.42 -24.77 43.40
N LYS A 12 -40.41 -25.63 43.51
CA LYS A 12 -40.88 -26.71 42.65
C LYS A 12 -41.59 -26.28 41.38
N LEU A 13 -41.50 -27.17 40.40
CA LEU A 13 -42.40 -27.35 39.25
C LEU A 13 -43.89 -27.35 39.60
N LYS A 14 -44.69 -26.86 38.68
CA LYS A 14 -46.07 -27.35 38.46
C LYS A 14 -46.34 -27.52 36.96
N SER A 15 -46.62 -28.77 36.60
CA SER A 15 -47.23 -29.21 35.35
C SER A 15 -48.74 -28.94 35.43
N SER A 16 -49.37 -28.58 34.33
CA SER A 16 -50.77 -28.89 34.11
C SER A 16 -51.00 -29.26 32.64
N ARG A 17 -51.40 -30.50 32.47
CA ARG A 17 -52.02 -31.06 31.25
C ARG A 17 -53.50 -30.67 31.29
N SER A 18 -54.11 -30.36 30.18
CA SER A 18 -55.49 -30.76 29.94
C SER A 18 -55.79 -30.91 28.45
N ASN A 19 -56.46 -32.01 28.23
CA ASN A 19 -56.96 -32.58 26.97
C ASN A 19 -58.18 -31.88 26.42
N ALA A 20 -58.45 -32.17 25.17
CA ALA A 20 -59.70 -32.53 24.51
C ALA A 20 -60.05 -31.56 23.35
N LEU A 21 -60.59 -31.89 22.26
CA LEU A 21 -61.26 -33.05 21.66
C LEU A 21 -61.48 -32.76 20.17
N ARG A 22 -61.31 -33.73 19.38
CA ARG A 22 -61.83 -34.02 18.05
C ARG A 22 -63.01 -33.19 17.55
N HIS A 23 -62.94 -32.77 16.28
CA HIS A 23 -64.04 -32.93 15.31
C HIS A 23 -63.49 -33.18 13.89
N LEU A 24 -63.84 -34.36 13.35
CA LEU A 24 -63.78 -34.69 11.95
C LEU A 24 -64.85 -33.90 11.20
N TRP A 25 -64.52 -33.36 10.05
CA TRP A 25 -65.46 -33.26 8.93
C TRP A 25 -64.73 -33.41 7.58
N LYS A 26 -65.26 -34.37 6.85
CA LYS A 26 -64.88 -34.67 5.47
C LYS A 26 -65.54 -33.67 4.56
N PHE A 27 -64.83 -33.15 3.56
CA PHE A 27 -65.42 -32.73 2.29
C PHE A 27 -64.41 -32.82 1.15
N THR A 28 -64.76 -33.72 0.26
CA THR A 28 -64.63 -33.80 -1.21
C THR A 28 -63.53 -33.04 -1.94
N ALA A 29 -62.79 -33.88 -2.71
CA ALA A 29 -61.82 -33.47 -3.76
C ALA A 29 -62.51 -32.67 -4.87
N ALA A 30 -61.93 -31.53 -5.21
CA ALA A 30 -62.06 -30.90 -6.52
C ALA A 30 -60.66 -30.74 -7.11
N VAL A 31 -60.38 -31.58 -8.13
CA VAL A 31 -59.18 -31.46 -8.95
C VAL A 31 -59.38 -30.25 -9.87
N VAL A 32 -58.67 -29.18 -9.62
CA VAL A 32 -58.48 -28.09 -10.57
C VAL A 32 -57.08 -28.23 -11.12
N LEU A 33 -56.99 -28.74 -12.36
CA LEU A 33 -55.82 -28.63 -13.21
C LEU A 33 -55.61 -27.15 -13.58
N LEU A 34 -54.80 -26.45 -12.87
CA LEU A 34 -54.24 -25.15 -13.30
C LEU A 34 -52.98 -25.47 -14.11
N PHE A 35 -53.04 -25.25 -15.41
CA PHE A 35 -51.89 -25.17 -16.30
C PHE A 35 -50.97 -24.07 -15.78
N ALA A 36 -49.89 -24.47 -15.18
CA ALA A 36 -48.74 -23.59 -14.94
C ALA A 36 -48.05 -23.36 -16.27
N THR A 37 -48.37 -22.27 -16.95
CA THR A 37 -47.50 -21.69 -17.98
C THR A 37 -46.29 -21.09 -17.22
N SER A 38 -45.29 -21.91 -17.03
CA SER A 38 -43.97 -21.45 -16.55
C SER A 38 -43.43 -20.46 -17.58
N ASN A 39 -43.37 -19.20 -17.16
CA ASN A 39 -42.64 -18.15 -17.87
C ASN A 39 -41.16 -18.56 -17.98
N VAL A 40 -40.76 -19.04 -19.14
CA VAL A 40 -39.36 -19.29 -19.53
C VAL A 40 -38.64 -17.96 -19.77
N ALA A 41 -39.26 -16.84 -19.42
CA ALA A 41 -38.68 -15.49 -19.59
C ALA A 41 -37.74 -15.03 -18.43
N ASP A 42 -37.59 -15.81 -17.34
CA ASP A 42 -36.76 -15.41 -16.19
C ASP A 42 -35.39 -16.12 -16.14
N LEU A 43 -35.05 -16.93 -17.12
CA LEU A 43 -33.73 -17.57 -17.27
C LEU A 43 -32.77 -16.83 -18.21
N ALA A 44 -33.22 -15.69 -18.77
CA ALA A 44 -32.38 -14.80 -19.59
C ALA A 44 -31.99 -13.51 -18.86
N ARG A 45 -32.09 -13.47 -17.54
CA ARG A 45 -31.43 -12.43 -16.76
C ARG A 45 -29.99 -12.87 -16.54
N GLY A 46 -29.25 -12.75 -17.62
CA GLY A 46 -27.97 -12.14 -17.80
C GLY A 46 -27.03 -12.46 -16.65
N GLU A 47 -26.14 -13.39 -16.88
CA GLU A 47 -24.76 -13.14 -16.54
C GLU A 47 -24.41 -11.77 -17.14
N GLU A 48 -24.76 -10.69 -16.46
CA GLU A 48 -24.02 -9.46 -16.54
C GLU A 48 -22.64 -9.87 -16.08
N SER A 49 -21.77 -10.24 -17.02
CA SER A 49 -20.35 -10.41 -16.78
C SER A 49 -19.94 -9.14 -16.05
N ALA A 50 -19.68 -9.24 -14.76
CA ALA A 50 -18.99 -8.18 -14.04
C ALA A 50 -17.78 -7.91 -14.92
N GLN A 51 -17.81 -6.79 -15.63
CA GLN A 51 -16.68 -6.34 -16.44
C GLN A 51 -15.57 -6.18 -15.40
N GLU A 52 -14.66 -7.16 -15.37
CA GLU A 52 -13.55 -7.15 -14.44
C GLU A 52 -12.85 -5.81 -14.63
N ASN A 53 -13.00 -4.93 -13.65
CA ASN A 53 -12.52 -3.56 -13.75
C ASN A 53 -11.00 -3.61 -13.68
N VAL A 54 -10.34 -3.57 -14.84
CA VAL A 54 -8.88 -3.62 -14.98
C VAL A 54 -8.31 -2.37 -14.32
N ALA A 55 -7.57 -2.52 -13.23
CA ALA A 55 -6.97 -1.39 -12.54
C ALA A 55 -5.81 -0.81 -13.36
N LYS A 56 -5.95 0.44 -13.75
CA LYS A 56 -4.91 1.17 -14.47
C LYS A 56 -3.88 1.74 -13.48
N ILE A 57 -2.62 1.41 -13.70
CA ILE A 57 -1.48 1.85 -12.91
C ILE A 57 -0.58 2.71 -13.78
N VAL A 58 -0.38 3.96 -13.40
CA VAL A 58 0.45 4.92 -14.15
C VAL A 58 1.81 5.09 -13.45
N PHE A 59 2.91 4.98 -14.19
CA PHE A 59 4.26 5.14 -13.67
C PHE A 59 4.92 6.40 -14.20
N ILE A 60 5.30 7.31 -13.30
CA ILE A 60 6.03 8.55 -13.60
C ILE A 60 7.47 8.39 -13.15
N SER A 61 8.42 8.62 -14.06
CA SER A 61 9.86 8.59 -13.77
C SER A 61 10.44 10.00 -13.82
N GLY A 62 11.36 10.31 -12.91
CA GLY A 62 12.15 11.54 -12.96
C GLY A 62 13.26 11.48 -14.01
N HIS A 63 13.91 12.64 -14.22
CA HIS A 63 15.10 12.72 -15.03
C HIS A 63 16.26 11.91 -14.42
N PRO A 64 17.19 11.42 -15.24
CA PRO A 64 18.39 10.74 -14.76
C PRO A 64 19.13 11.58 -13.71
N SER A 65 19.61 10.91 -12.67
CA SER A 65 20.41 11.51 -11.62
C SER A 65 21.40 10.49 -11.06
N HIS A 66 22.49 10.94 -10.42
CA HIS A 66 23.53 10.08 -9.89
C HIS A 66 24.30 9.28 -10.97
N GLY A 67 25.21 8.40 -10.52
CA GLY A 67 25.95 7.49 -11.42
C GLY A 67 25.14 6.27 -11.86
N PRO A 68 25.73 5.43 -12.73
CA PRO A 68 25.08 4.20 -13.17
C PRO A 68 24.69 3.28 -12.00
N MET A 69 23.57 2.60 -12.12
CA MET A 69 22.99 1.69 -11.12
C MET A 69 22.54 2.38 -9.82
N ALA A 70 22.49 3.71 -9.79
CA ALA A 70 21.87 4.47 -8.70
C ALA A 70 20.79 5.40 -9.28
N HIS A 71 19.64 5.52 -8.60
CA HIS A 71 18.51 6.33 -9.05
C HIS A 71 18.09 6.04 -10.51
N GLU A 72 18.02 4.78 -10.86
CA GLU A 72 17.52 4.34 -12.18
C GLU A 72 15.98 4.40 -12.18
N HIS A 73 15.44 5.63 -12.19
CA HIS A 73 14.02 5.88 -11.99
C HIS A 73 13.16 5.15 -13.02
N ARG A 74 13.51 5.28 -14.31
CA ARG A 74 12.75 4.68 -15.39
C ARG A 74 12.91 3.16 -15.40
N ALA A 75 14.12 2.64 -15.26
CA ALA A 75 14.37 1.20 -15.24
C ALA A 75 13.67 0.52 -14.05
N GLY A 76 13.69 1.14 -12.87
CA GLY A 76 12.95 0.65 -11.70
C GLY A 76 11.44 0.60 -11.95
N ASN A 77 10.85 1.65 -12.49
CA ASN A 77 9.44 1.66 -12.85
C ASN A 77 9.08 0.61 -13.93
N MET A 78 9.98 0.36 -14.88
CA MET A 78 9.78 -0.67 -15.91
C MET A 78 9.83 -2.08 -15.30
N ILE A 79 10.70 -2.34 -14.32
CA ILE A 79 10.73 -3.61 -13.58
C ILE A 79 9.38 -3.83 -12.87
N LEU A 80 8.88 -2.82 -12.18
CA LEU A 80 7.60 -2.91 -11.47
C LEU A 80 6.43 -3.12 -12.43
N ALA A 81 6.38 -2.34 -13.51
CA ALA A 81 5.31 -2.43 -14.51
C ALA A 81 5.29 -3.80 -15.20
N ASP A 82 6.46 -4.31 -15.61
CA ASP A 82 6.59 -5.62 -16.23
C ASP A 82 6.22 -6.77 -15.28
N ALA A 83 6.65 -6.71 -14.01
CA ALA A 83 6.29 -7.69 -13.00
C ALA A 83 4.77 -7.72 -12.76
N LEU A 84 4.13 -6.57 -12.61
CA LEU A 84 2.67 -6.46 -12.47
C LEU A 84 1.93 -6.95 -13.70
N GLN A 85 2.35 -6.55 -14.90
CA GLN A 85 1.70 -6.94 -16.15
C GLN A 85 1.75 -8.46 -16.37
N ARG A 86 2.83 -9.13 -15.92
CA ARG A 86 2.99 -10.59 -16.02
C ARG A 86 2.47 -11.37 -14.83
N SER A 87 1.98 -10.70 -13.80
CA SER A 87 1.49 -11.34 -12.57
C SER A 87 0.24 -12.19 -12.77
N GLY A 88 -0.50 -11.99 -13.85
CA GLY A 88 -1.81 -12.59 -14.08
C GLY A 88 -2.94 -11.92 -13.30
N LEU A 89 -2.64 -10.84 -12.57
CA LEU A 89 -3.65 -10.05 -11.88
C LEU A 89 -4.32 -9.05 -12.84
N ASN A 90 -5.50 -8.58 -12.48
CA ASN A 90 -6.31 -7.73 -13.35
C ASN A 90 -5.85 -6.26 -13.33
N VAL A 91 -4.66 -6.01 -13.85
CA VAL A 91 -4.01 -4.70 -13.90
C VAL A 91 -3.52 -4.34 -15.30
N LYS A 92 -3.53 -3.06 -15.62
CA LYS A 92 -2.92 -2.48 -16.83
C LYS A 92 -1.89 -1.44 -16.40
N CYS A 93 -0.65 -1.63 -16.80
CA CYS A 93 0.46 -0.72 -16.46
C CYS A 93 0.77 0.21 -17.63
N GLU A 94 0.84 1.50 -17.36
CA GLU A 94 1.26 2.53 -18.33
C GLU A 94 2.45 3.30 -17.78
N VAL A 95 3.61 3.17 -18.42
CA VAL A 95 4.81 3.91 -18.07
C VAL A 95 4.90 5.15 -18.94
N VAL A 96 4.94 6.33 -18.32
CA VAL A 96 5.13 7.60 -19.04
C VAL A 96 6.41 7.50 -19.88
N PRO A 97 6.36 7.74 -21.20
CA PRO A 97 7.48 7.44 -22.12
C PRO A 97 8.70 8.32 -21.89
N HIS A 98 8.51 9.51 -21.37
CA HIS A 98 9.58 10.49 -21.14
C HIS A 98 9.70 10.84 -19.65
N PRO A 99 10.88 11.16 -19.14
CA PRO A 99 11.06 11.64 -17.77
C PRO A 99 10.25 12.92 -17.51
N GLY A 100 9.68 13.01 -16.32
CA GLY A 100 8.90 14.17 -15.88
C GLY A 100 7.40 13.91 -15.81
N TYR A 101 6.65 14.93 -15.44
CA TYR A 101 5.20 14.88 -15.39
C TYR A 101 4.63 14.82 -16.82
N PRO A 102 3.66 13.93 -17.10
CA PRO A 102 3.17 13.74 -18.47
C PRO A 102 2.54 15.00 -19.03
N GLU A 103 2.81 15.32 -20.31
CA GLU A 103 2.18 16.43 -21.03
C GLU A 103 0.71 16.12 -21.29
N ASP A 104 0.43 14.92 -21.81
CA ASP A 104 -0.92 14.39 -22.00
C ASP A 104 -1.50 13.92 -20.67
N LYS A 105 -2.48 14.65 -20.15
CA LYS A 105 -3.16 14.36 -18.88
C LYS A 105 -4.16 13.23 -18.98
N THR A 106 -4.57 12.85 -20.20
CA THR A 106 -5.50 11.71 -20.38
C THR A 106 -4.90 10.38 -19.93
N ILE A 107 -3.58 10.32 -19.74
CA ILE A 107 -2.92 9.15 -19.13
C ILE A 107 -3.46 8.86 -17.71
N PHE A 108 -3.99 9.86 -17.02
CA PHE A 108 -4.57 9.70 -15.68
C PHE A 108 -6.05 9.33 -15.70
N ASP A 109 -6.71 9.36 -16.87
CA ASP A 109 -8.11 8.95 -16.97
C ASP A 109 -8.23 7.48 -16.52
N ASP A 110 -9.16 7.23 -15.59
CA ASP A 110 -9.40 5.93 -14.96
C ASP A 110 -8.19 5.33 -14.22
N ALA A 111 -7.17 6.12 -13.87
CA ALA A 111 -6.05 5.65 -13.08
C ALA A 111 -6.51 5.23 -11.67
N ALA A 112 -6.19 4.00 -11.28
CA ALA A 112 -6.42 3.51 -9.94
C ALA A 112 -5.32 3.97 -8.97
N THR A 113 -4.07 4.04 -9.45
CA THR A 113 -2.93 4.53 -8.67
C THR A 113 -1.84 5.10 -9.58
N VAL A 114 -1.03 6.01 -9.02
CA VAL A 114 0.15 6.59 -9.67
C VAL A 114 1.40 6.23 -8.87
N VAL A 115 2.39 5.66 -9.54
CA VAL A 115 3.71 5.36 -8.97
C VAL A 115 4.70 6.43 -9.41
N VAL A 116 5.35 7.09 -8.47
CA VAL A 116 6.32 8.16 -8.72
C VAL A 116 7.70 7.73 -8.22
N PHE A 117 8.66 7.67 -9.13
CA PHE A 117 10.05 7.42 -8.81
C PHE A 117 10.91 8.49 -9.49
N CYS A 118 11.37 9.46 -8.71
CA CYS A 118 12.05 10.65 -9.25
C CYS A 118 12.99 11.28 -8.23
N THR A 119 13.72 12.30 -8.67
CA THR A 119 14.45 13.24 -7.82
C THR A 119 13.47 13.94 -6.88
N GLY A 120 13.84 14.08 -5.62
CA GLY A 120 13.06 14.77 -4.61
C GLY A 120 13.35 16.27 -4.47
N HIS A 121 12.80 16.86 -3.40
CA HIS A 121 12.99 18.26 -3.03
C HIS A 121 12.67 19.20 -4.21
N ARG A 122 13.54 20.16 -4.52
CA ARG A 122 13.34 21.14 -5.63
C ARG A 122 13.21 20.48 -7.01
N GLY A 123 13.79 19.29 -7.18
CA GLY A 123 13.75 18.56 -8.45
C GLY A 123 12.54 17.63 -8.61
N HIS A 124 11.61 17.64 -7.65
CA HIS A 124 10.48 16.72 -7.67
C HIS A 124 9.53 17.05 -8.82
N VAL A 125 9.21 16.03 -9.64
CA VAL A 125 8.39 16.18 -10.87
C VAL A 125 6.98 16.71 -10.62
N LEU A 126 6.46 16.58 -9.41
CA LEU A 126 5.14 17.09 -9.03
C LEU A 126 5.13 18.55 -8.60
N ASN A 127 6.28 19.17 -8.27
CA ASN A 127 6.30 20.54 -7.74
C ASN A 127 5.57 21.56 -8.60
N PRO A 128 5.73 21.57 -9.95
CA PRO A 128 4.97 22.48 -10.81
C PRO A 128 3.49 22.10 -10.98
N HIS A 129 3.08 20.95 -10.48
CA HIS A 129 1.78 20.33 -10.79
C HIS A 129 0.98 19.95 -9.52
N LEU A 130 1.35 20.48 -8.34
CA LEU A 130 0.76 20.09 -7.05
C LEU A 130 -0.77 20.19 -7.05
N ASP A 131 -1.34 21.27 -7.59
CA ASP A 131 -2.79 21.46 -7.59
C ASP A 131 -3.50 20.46 -8.51
N ALA A 132 -2.95 20.20 -9.70
CA ALA A 132 -3.51 19.22 -10.63
C ALA A 132 -3.40 17.80 -10.08
N PHE A 133 -2.28 17.47 -9.42
CA PHE A 133 -2.10 16.17 -8.80
C PHE A 133 -2.98 16.00 -7.56
N ASP A 134 -3.22 17.08 -6.81
CA ASP A 134 -4.13 17.10 -5.67
C ASP A 134 -5.58 16.75 -6.06
N GLU A 135 -6.03 17.21 -7.22
CA GLU A 135 -7.36 16.84 -7.73
C GLU A 135 -7.46 15.32 -8.02
N LEU A 136 -6.39 14.69 -8.53
CA LEU A 136 -6.33 13.22 -8.66
C LEU A 136 -6.40 12.54 -7.28
N MET A 137 -5.69 13.06 -6.31
CA MET A 137 -5.69 12.48 -4.96
C MET A 137 -7.06 12.61 -4.30
N LYS A 138 -7.75 13.75 -4.47
CA LYS A 138 -9.12 13.99 -3.97
C LYS A 138 -10.16 13.12 -4.66
N SER A 139 -9.95 12.73 -5.90
CA SER A 139 -10.84 11.78 -6.60
C SER A 139 -10.68 10.33 -6.13
N GLY A 140 -9.75 10.06 -5.20
CA GLY A 140 -9.52 8.74 -4.62
C GLY A 140 -8.41 7.93 -5.29
N VAL A 141 -7.73 8.48 -6.31
CA VAL A 141 -6.58 7.81 -6.96
C VAL A 141 -5.47 7.55 -5.94
N GLY A 142 -4.91 6.34 -5.92
CA GLY A 142 -3.82 5.96 -5.05
C GLY A 142 -2.48 6.60 -5.46
N VAL A 143 -1.51 6.62 -4.54
CA VAL A 143 -0.15 7.07 -4.85
C VAL A 143 0.90 6.21 -4.16
N VAL A 144 1.97 5.91 -4.89
CA VAL A 144 3.19 5.27 -4.39
C VAL A 144 4.37 6.20 -4.71
N MET A 145 5.15 6.56 -3.71
CA MET A 145 6.38 7.33 -3.92
C MET A 145 7.58 6.50 -3.46
N ILE A 146 8.59 6.40 -4.35
CA ILE A 146 9.74 5.53 -4.18
C ILE A 146 11.00 6.36 -3.99
N HIS A 147 11.75 6.04 -2.94
CA HIS A 147 13.07 6.55 -2.61
C HIS A 147 13.06 8.09 -2.48
N TRP A 148 13.84 8.78 -3.30
CA TRP A 148 13.97 10.22 -3.24
C TRP A 148 12.67 10.96 -3.57
N ALA A 149 11.74 10.32 -4.29
CA ALA A 149 10.41 10.88 -4.48
C ALA A 149 9.59 11.05 -3.19
N THR A 150 10.03 10.47 -2.06
CA THR A 150 9.42 10.73 -0.75
C THR A 150 9.84 12.07 -0.13
N GLU A 151 10.84 12.76 -0.69
CA GLU A 151 11.38 14.02 -0.17
C GLU A 151 10.69 15.23 -0.81
N ALA A 152 10.08 16.07 0.03
CA ALA A 152 9.42 17.31 -0.37
C ALA A 152 10.06 18.56 0.26
N GLU A 153 9.91 19.71 -0.39
CA GLU A 153 10.19 21.00 0.24
C GLU A 153 9.16 21.30 1.33
N LYS A 154 9.57 22.05 2.35
CA LYS A 154 8.65 22.57 3.37
C LYS A 154 7.59 23.50 2.74
N GLY A 155 6.48 23.67 3.45
CA GLY A 155 5.33 24.43 2.96
C GLY A 155 4.43 23.61 2.05
N LYS A 156 3.88 24.20 1.00
CA LYS A 156 2.85 23.56 0.17
C LYS A 156 3.21 22.15 -0.34
N PRO A 157 4.42 21.85 -0.83
CA PRO A 157 4.77 20.49 -1.21
C PRO A 157 4.69 19.48 -0.06
N GLY A 158 5.32 19.80 1.08
CA GLY A 158 5.31 18.93 2.27
C GLY A 158 3.91 18.75 2.84
N GLU A 159 3.09 19.81 2.88
CA GLU A 159 1.69 19.75 3.29
C GLU A 159 0.90 18.78 2.40
N LYS A 160 1.06 18.87 1.08
CA LYS A 160 0.42 17.95 0.13
C LYS A 160 0.89 16.51 0.29
N PHE A 161 2.17 16.29 0.56
CA PHE A 161 2.69 14.93 0.81
C PHE A 161 2.13 14.33 2.10
N LEU A 162 1.94 15.15 3.15
CA LEU A 162 1.21 14.71 4.35
C LEU A 162 -0.24 14.33 4.04
N GLU A 163 -0.93 15.14 3.21
CA GLU A 163 -2.31 14.83 2.80
C GLU A 163 -2.39 13.56 1.94
N TRP A 164 -1.42 13.32 1.04
CA TRP A 164 -1.47 12.22 0.07
C TRP A 164 -0.92 10.90 0.61
N MET A 165 0.19 10.97 1.37
CA MET A 165 0.94 9.79 1.84
C MET A 165 1.03 9.68 3.37
N GLY A 166 0.51 10.64 4.13
CA GLY A 166 0.61 10.66 5.57
C GLY A 166 2.01 10.93 6.12
N GLY A 167 3.01 11.09 5.26
CA GLY A 167 4.39 11.34 5.66
C GLY A 167 5.30 11.72 4.50
N PHE A 168 6.44 12.34 4.81
CA PHE A 168 7.47 12.70 3.82
C PHE A 168 8.86 12.85 4.45
N CYS A 169 9.89 12.76 3.61
CA CYS A 169 11.27 13.09 3.96
C CYS A 169 11.46 14.61 3.96
N ASP A 170 11.81 15.18 5.11
CA ASP A 170 12.11 16.61 5.27
C ASP A 170 13.62 16.80 5.37
N LEU A 171 14.17 17.63 4.51
CA LEU A 171 15.60 17.92 4.37
C LEU A 171 16.34 18.19 5.68
N ASP A 172 15.71 18.95 6.59
CA ASP A 172 16.31 19.33 7.89
C ASP A 172 15.92 18.39 9.04
N TRP A 173 15.13 17.39 8.78
CA TRP A 173 14.58 16.48 9.80
C TRP A 173 14.96 15.04 9.57
N SER A 174 14.80 14.55 8.34
CA SER A 174 15.10 13.18 7.94
C SER A 174 16.58 13.01 7.60
N VAL A 175 17.04 11.78 7.57
CA VAL A 175 18.43 11.43 7.24
C VAL A 175 18.47 10.35 6.17
N ASN A 176 19.55 10.33 5.37
CA ASN A 176 19.71 9.45 4.21
C ASN A 176 21.01 8.62 4.26
N PRO A 177 21.24 7.80 5.28
CA PRO A 177 22.41 6.95 5.34
C PRO A 177 22.27 5.72 4.47
N HIS A 178 23.40 5.16 4.02
CA HIS A 178 23.49 3.79 3.55
C HIS A 178 23.60 2.84 4.74
N TRP A 179 22.72 1.85 4.81
CA TRP A 179 22.72 0.81 5.84
C TRP A 179 21.91 -0.41 5.41
N ALA A 180 21.96 -1.47 6.19
CA ALA A 180 21.23 -2.71 5.92
C ALA A 180 20.25 -2.99 7.07
N PRO A 181 19.02 -2.47 7.03
CA PRO A 181 17.99 -2.84 7.98
C PRO A 181 17.63 -4.32 7.84
N THR A 182 17.20 -4.93 8.93
CA THR A 182 16.71 -6.30 8.98
C THR A 182 15.23 -6.28 9.32
N PHE A 183 14.41 -6.69 8.39
CA PHE A 183 12.95 -6.71 8.55
C PHE A 183 12.49 -8.11 8.97
N ASP A 184 12.76 -8.46 10.25
CA ASP A 184 12.41 -9.78 10.82
C ASP A 184 10.95 -9.86 11.27
N SER A 185 10.35 -8.73 11.61
CA SER A 185 8.96 -8.63 12.06
C SER A 185 8.16 -7.72 11.13
N LEU A 186 7.25 -8.33 10.39
CA LEU A 186 6.37 -7.62 9.48
C LEU A 186 4.97 -7.49 10.09
N PRO A 187 4.28 -6.36 9.93
CA PRO A 187 2.92 -6.18 10.41
C PRO A 187 1.95 -7.09 9.65
N ILE A 188 0.80 -7.41 10.25
CA ILE A 188 -0.31 -8.05 9.52
C ILE A 188 -0.99 -6.97 8.67
N HIS A 189 -0.64 -6.93 7.40
CA HIS A 189 -1.17 -5.97 6.44
C HIS A 189 -1.17 -6.58 5.03
N PRO A 190 -2.11 -6.25 4.12
CA PRO A 190 -2.10 -6.80 2.76
C PRO A 190 -0.77 -6.60 2.01
N ILE A 191 -0.07 -5.48 2.24
CA ILE A 191 1.25 -5.20 1.64
C ILE A 191 2.31 -6.23 2.04
N THR A 192 2.17 -6.88 3.18
CA THR A 192 3.12 -7.89 3.66
C THR A 192 2.72 -9.33 3.31
N ASN A 193 1.63 -9.51 2.56
CA ASN A 193 1.24 -10.85 2.11
C ASN A 193 2.38 -11.52 1.34
N GLY A 194 2.76 -12.73 1.75
CA GLY A 194 3.80 -13.53 1.10
C GLY A 194 5.23 -13.00 1.23
N VAL A 195 5.43 -11.86 1.90
CA VAL A 195 6.76 -11.30 2.17
C VAL A 195 7.41 -12.08 3.31
N GLN A 196 8.64 -12.53 3.10
CA GLN A 196 9.46 -13.19 4.11
C GLN A 196 10.43 -12.18 4.75
N PRO A 197 10.94 -12.44 5.95
CA PRO A 197 12.01 -11.63 6.54
C PRO A 197 13.16 -11.43 5.55
N PHE A 198 13.67 -10.21 5.46
CA PHE A 198 14.77 -9.88 4.54
C PHE A 198 15.61 -8.71 5.03
N SER A 199 16.80 -8.58 4.45
CA SER A 199 17.70 -7.44 4.63
C SER A 199 18.28 -7.04 3.28
N VAL A 200 18.38 -5.75 3.02
CA VAL A 200 18.98 -5.19 1.81
C VAL A 200 19.78 -3.96 2.17
N HIS A 201 21.08 -3.95 1.79
CA HIS A 201 21.92 -2.76 1.93
C HIS A 201 21.53 -1.75 0.85
N ASP A 202 20.98 -0.60 1.29
CA ASP A 202 20.53 0.48 0.43
C ASP A 202 20.71 1.84 1.13
N GLU A 203 20.41 2.94 0.47
CA GLU A 203 20.26 4.25 1.09
C GLU A 203 18.83 4.38 1.63
N TRP A 204 18.62 3.90 2.84
CA TRP A 204 17.31 3.95 3.48
C TRP A 204 17.15 5.24 4.28
N TYR A 205 16.27 6.12 3.82
CA TYR A 205 15.92 7.33 4.57
C TYR A 205 15.08 6.96 5.78
N TYR A 206 15.28 7.68 6.87
CA TYR A 206 14.47 7.51 8.06
C TYR A 206 14.25 8.83 8.80
N HIS A 207 13.46 8.77 9.89
CA HIS A 207 13.02 9.93 10.67
C HIS A 207 12.14 10.87 9.83
N MET A 208 11.08 10.28 9.25
CA MET A 208 10.13 11.01 8.41
C MET A 208 9.30 12.01 9.22
N ARG A 209 8.78 13.04 8.55
CA ARG A 209 7.64 13.80 9.02
C ARG A 209 6.39 12.99 8.74
N PHE A 210 5.56 12.78 9.76
CA PHE A 210 4.26 12.15 9.63
C PHE A 210 3.16 13.12 10.04
N VAL A 211 1.93 12.83 9.63
CA VAL A 211 0.72 13.45 10.17
C VAL A 211 0.65 13.24 11.69
N ASP A 212 -0.07 14.14 12.38
CA ASP A 212 -0.17 14.11 13.83
C ASP A 212 -0.60 12.71 14.33
N GLU A 213 0.12 12.23 15.35
CA GLU A 213 -0.11 10.91 15.96
C GLU A 213 -0.07 9.74 14.96
N MET A 214 0.49 9.93 13.77
CA MET A 214 0.50 8.96 12.67
C MET A 214 -0.92 8.45 12.32
N LYS A 215 -1.94 9.28 12.46
CA LYS A 215 -3.32 8.90 12.21
C LYS A 215 -3.53 8.42 10.76
N GLY A 216 -3.97 7.18 10.62
CA GLY A 216 -4.13 6.54 9.30
C GLY A 216 -2.83 6.00 8.69
N VAL A 217 -1.69 6.20 9.33
CA VAL A 217 -0.40 5.67 8.90
C VAL A 217 -0.14 4.32 9.56
N THR A 218 0.21 3.32 8.76
CA THR A 218 0.66 2.01 9.22
C THR A 218 2.12 1.81 8.81
N PRO A 219 3.07 1.70 9.75
CA PRO A 219 4.43 1.29 9.46
C PRO A 219 4.46 -0.10 8.81
N ILE A 220 5.06 -0.22 7.64
CA ILE A 220 5.20 -1.49 6.91
C ILE A 220 6.59 -2.09 7.11
N LEU A 221 7.63 -1.27 6.96
CA LEU A 221 9.01 -1.65 7.23
C LEU A 221 9.61 -0.67 8.23
N SER A 222 10.21 -1.20 9.29
CA SER A 222 10.92 -0.41 10.30
C SER A 222 12.04 -1.24 10.92
N ASP A 223 13.12 -0.59 11.28
CA ASP A 223 14.22 -1.18 12.03
C ASP A 223 14.93 -0.10 12.85
N LEU A 224 15.75 -0.52 13.81
CA LEU A 224 16.58 0.38 14.60
C LEU A 224 17.90 0.66 13.85
N PRO A 225 18.11 1.88 13.33
CA PRO A 225 19.35 2.19 12.63
C PRO A 225 20.55 2.10 13.58
N PRO A 226 21.66 1.51 13.16
CA PRO A 226 22.88 1.51 13.99
C PRO A 226 23.41 2.95 14.15
N PRO A 227 24.05 3.29 15.29
CA PRO A 227 24.54 4.66 15.58
C PRO A 227 25.46 5.23 14.49
N GLU A 228 26.12 4.35 13.75
CA GLU A 228 27.01 4.71 12.65
C GLU A 228 26.32 5.44 11.53
N THR A 229 25.03 5.28 11.36
CA THR A 229 24.22 5.99 10.34
C THR A 229 24.16 7.49 10.58
N LEU A 230 24.47 7.93 11.81
CA LEU A 230 24.47 9.33 12.24
C LEU A 230 25.90 9.91 12.48
N ARG A 231 26.92 9.39 11.76
CA ARG A 231 28.32 9.91 11.91
C ARG A 231 28.52 11.30 11.35
N ARG A 232 27.72 11.70 10.38
CA ARG A 232 27.78 13.05 9.80
C ARG A 232 27.35 14.08 10.86
N PRO A 233 27.95 15.30 10.86
CA PRO A 233 27.45 16.39 11.70
C PRO A 233 25.97 16.70 11.43
N ASP A 234 25.33 17.41 12.36
CA ASP A 234 23.97 17.90 12.14
C ASP A 234 23.90 18.83 10.91
N GLY A 235 22.85 18.67 10.14
CA GLY A 235 22.64 19.41 8.90
C GLY A 235 21.67 18.66 7.97
N GLU A 236 21.50 19.22 6.78
CA GLU A 236 20.60 18.67 5.77
C GLU A 236 20.88 17.21 5.48
N ARG A 237 19.85 16.35 5.59
CA ARG A 237 19.89 14.87 5.42
C ARG A 237 20.94 14.14 6.27
N SER A 238 21.56 14.82 7.22
CA SER A 238 22.72 14.28 7.96
C SER A 238 22.44 13.97 9.42
N GLY A 239 21.59 14.77 10.06
CA GLY A 239 21.22 14.59 11.44
C GLY A 239 20.71 15.86 12.09
N ASN A 240 20.11 15.67 13.25
CA ASN A 240 19.65 16.70 14.15
C ASN A 240 19.50 16.12 15.56
N PRO A 241 19.33 16.94 16.61
CA PRO A 241 19.17 16.44 17.98
C PRO A 241 18.01 15.46 18.17
N ALA A 242 16.91 15.61 17.42
CA ALA A 242 15.72 14.76 17.55
C ALA A 242 15.98 13.34 17.04
N VAL A 243 16.55 13.19 15.83
CA VAL A 243 16.86 11.85 15.29
C VAL A 243 17.93 11.15 16.11
N ARG A 244 18.95 11.89 16.61
CA ARG A 244 19.98 11.32 17.47
C ARG A 244 19.40 10.80 18.78
N LYS A 245 18.48 11.57 19.38
CA LYS A 245 17.76 11.15 20.57
C LYS A 245 16.93 9.90 20.30
N ALA A 246 16.14 9.89 19.23
CA ALA A 246 15.28 8.75 18.87
C ALA A 246 16.08 7.45 18.69
N VAL A 247 17.21 7.50 17.97
CA VAL A 247 18.08 6.33 17.77
C VAL A 247 18.74 5.90 19.08
N ALA A 248 19.24 6.84 19.89
CA ALA A 248 19.87 6.54 21.19
C ALA A 248 18.87 5.93 22.19
N GLU A 249 17.60 6.26 22.12
CA GLU A 249 16.52 5.68 22.93
C GLU A 249 16.05 4.30 22.41
N GLY A 250 16.59 3.81 21.30
CA GLY A 250 16.23 2.51 20.72
C GLY A 250 14.90 2.54 19.98
N ASN A 251 14.46 3.69 19.49
CA ASN A 251 13.20 3.81 18.76
C ASN A 251 13.38 3.36 17.29
N PRO A 252 12.73 2.25 16.84
CA PRO A 252 12.76 1.83 15.46
C PRO A 252 12.28 2.95 14.53
N GLN A 253 12.93 3.08 13.38
CA GLN A 253 12.65 4.10 12.39
C GLN A 253 11.87 3.50 11.21
N VAL A 254 10.80 4.16 10.83
CA VAL A 254 9.96 3.74 9.69
C VAL A 254 10.65 4.11 8.39
N VAL A 255 10.80 3.14 7.48
CA VAL A 255 11.40 3.29 6.16
C VAL A 255 10.43 2.95 5.01
N ALA A 256 9.28 2.33 5.34
CA ALA A 256 8.15 2.19 4.42
C ALA A 256 6.84 2.24 5.22
N TRP A 257 5.84 2.91 4.68
CA TRP A 257 4.56 3.10 5.36
C TRP A 257 3.38 3.13 4.40
N ALA A 258 2.25 2.62 4.84
CA ALA A 258 0.96 2.73 4.20
C ALA A 258 0.13 3.84 4.85
N TYR A 259 -0.71 4.49 4.09
CA TYR A 259 -1.58 5.56 4.56
C TYR A 259 -2.99 5.42 3.99
N ASP A 260 -3.97 5.25 4.86
CA ASP A 260 -5.39 5.35 4.52
C ASP A 260 -5.84 6.80 4.66
N ARG A 261 -6.09 7.48 3.53
CA ARG A 261 -6.48 8.90 3.51
C ARG A 261 -7.88 9.11 4.09
N PRO A 262 -8.10 10.09 4.95
CA PRO A 262 -9.43 10.37 5.51
C PRO A 262 -10.50 10.67 4.45
N GLY A 263 -10.12 11.24 3.31
CA GLY A 263 -11.00 11.57 2.18
C GLY A 263 -11.20 10.45 1.17
N GLY A 264 -10.63 9.28 1.41
CA GLY A 264 -10.59 8.16 0.47
C GLY A 264 -9.29 8.10 -0.35
N GLY A 265 -9.04 6.93 -0.94
CA GLY A 265 -7.77 6.61 -1.59
C GLY A 265 -6.67 6.25 -0.59
N ARG A 266 -5.51 5.83 -1.11
CA ARG A 266 -4.40 5.29 -0.32
C ARG A 266 -3.07 5.86 -0.77
N GLY A 267 -2.15 6.03 0.17
CA GLY A 267 -0.78 6.44 -0.09
C GLY A 267 0.23 5.41 0.41
N PHE A 268 1.38 5.32 -0.23
CA PHE A 268 2.48 4.48 0.22
C PHE A 268 3.82 5.18 -0.04
N GLY A 269 4.64 5.29 1.01
CA GLY A 269 6.00 5.78 0.92
C GLY A 269 7.00 4.65 1.15
N PHE A 270 8.05 4.60 0.33
CA PHE A 270 9.10 3.60 0.38
C PHE A 270 10.45 4.25 0.16
N THR A 271 11.33 4.23 1.16
CA THR A 271 12.58 5.03 1.13
C THR A 271 13.78 4.31 0.54
N GLY A 272 13.72 2.99 0.31
CA GLY A 272 14.74 2.23 -0.41
C GLY A 272 14.71 2.46 -1.92
N ALA A 273 15.57 1.76 -2.66
CA ALA A 273 15.73 1.81 -4.12
C ALA A 273 16.68 2.91 -4.65
N HIS A 274 17.64 3.35 -3.83
CA HIS A 274 18.82 4.05 -4.32
C HIS A 274 19.62 3.16 -5.26
N ASN A 275 19.96 1.98 -4.75
CA ASN A 275 20.73 0.99 -5.50
C ASN A 275 19.80 0.19 -6.40
N HIS A 276 19.97 0.29 -7.72
CA HIS A 276 19.12 -0.42 -8.67
C HIS A 276 19.15 -1.94 -8.50
N VAL A 277 20.28 -2.48 -8.05
CA VAL A 277 20.44 -3.92 -7.74
C VAL A 277 19.51 -4.42 -6.63
N SER A 278 18.99 -3.53 -5.78
CA SER A 278 18.06 -3.90 -4.70
C SER A 278 16.80 -4.56 -5.23
N TRP A 279 16.37 -4.27 -6.46
CA TRP A 279 15.24 -4.92 -7.13
C TRP A 279 15.44 -6.42 -7.38
N GLN A 280 16.67 -6.95 -7.26
CA GLN A 280 16.94 -8.38 -7.34
C GLN A 280 16.55 -9.15 -6.07
N ASN A 281 16.30 -8.46 -4.95
CA ASN A 281 15.76 -9.10 -3.76
C ASN A 281 14.25 -9.27 -3.92
N GLU A 282 13.78 -10.51 -3.94
CA GLU A 282 12.37 -10.85 -4.19
C GLU A 282 11.42 -10.21 -3.16
N ASN A 283 11.79 -10.18 -1.88
CA ASN A 283 10.94 -9.61 -0.83
C ASN A 283 10.88 -8.07 -0.90
N PHE A 284 11.99 -7.43 -1.23
CA PHE A 284 12.05 -5.99 -1.51
C PHE A 284 11.12 -5.62 -2.67
N LEU A 285 11.21 -6.37 -3.78
CA LEU A 285 10.34 -6.17 -4.94
C LEU A 285 8.87 -6.46 -4.59
N LYS A 286 8.59 -7.58 -3.90
CA LYS A 286 7.24 -7.99 -3.51
C LYS A 286 6.51 -6.97 -2.64
N VAL A 287 7.19 -6.37 -1.65
CA VAL A 287 6.60 -5.30 -0.83
C VAL A 287 6.09 -4.15 -1.70
N VAL A 288 6.89 -3.71 -2.67
CA VAL A 288 6.51 -2.58 -3.52
C VAL A 288 5.39 -2.98 -4.50
N LEU A 289 5.44 -4.19 -5.10
CA LEU A 289 4.35 -4.69 -5.96
C LEU A 289 3.03 -4.79 -5.19
N ASN A 290 3.05 -5.36 -3.97
CA ASN A 290 1.88 -5.41 -3.10
C ASN A 290 1.36 -4.01 -2.76
N ALA A 291 2.26 -3.06 -2.49
CA ALA A 291 1.87 -1.68 -2.19
C ALA A 291 1.20 -0.98 -3.37
N VAL A 292 1.68 -1.21 -4.59
CA VAL A 292 1.04 -0.70 -5.82
C VAL A 292 -0.37 -1.28 -5.97
N LEU A 293 -0.55 -2.59 -5.77
CA LEU A 293 -1.87 -3.23 -5.79
C LEU A 293 -2.78 -2.68 -4.69
N TRP A 294 -2.25 -2.52 -3.48
CA TRP A 294 -2.99 -1.99 -2.35
C TRP A 294 -3.47 -0.56 -2.59
N THR A 295 -2.59 0.31 -3.10
CA THR A 295 -2.96 1.70 -3.41
C THR A 295 -3.93 1.79 -4.59
N ALA A 296 -3.89 0.82 -5.52
CA ALA A 296 -4.86 0.68 -6.61
C ALA A 296 -6.20 0.04 -6.15
N ASN A 297 -6.37 -0.22 -4.85
CA ASN A 297 -7.54 -0.88 -4.27
C ASN A 297 -7.83 -2.26 -4.89
N GLN A 298 -6.76 -3.00 -5.26
CA GLN A 298 -6.85 -4.35 -5.77
C GLN A 298 -6.63 -5.37 -4.64
N ASP A 299 -7.27 -6.53 -4.78
CA ASP A 299 -7.03 -7.65 -3.90
C ASP A 299 -5.62 -8.20 -4.08
N ILE A 300 -4.91 -8.38 -2.97
CA ILE A 300 -3.57 -8.94 -2.97
C ILE A 300 -3.66 -10.42 -2.58
N PRO A 301 -3.18 -11.35 -3.42
CA PRO A 301 -3.16 -12.76 -3.07
C PRO A 301 -2.53 -13.02 -1.69
N LYS A 302 -2.94 -14.09 -1.02
CA LYS A 302 -2.40 -14.44 0.31
C LYS A 302 -0.88 -14.61 0.30
N ASP A 303 -0.33 -15.11 -0.81
CA ASP A 303 1.12 -15.30 -1.01
C ASP A 303 1.78 -14.07 -1.66
N GLY A 304 1.07 -12.94 -1.70
CA GLY A 304 1.51 -11.69 -2.32
C GLY A 304 1.38 -11.68 -3.84
N CYS A 305 1.74 -10.56 -4.45
CA CYS A 305 1.86 -10.45 -5.90
C CYS A 305 2.87 -11.48 -6.41
N PRO A 306 2.56 -12.26 -7.46
CA PRO A 306 3.55 -13.09 -8.14
C PRO A 306 4.76 -12.26 -8.54
N THR A 307 5.91 -12.59 -7.95
CA THR A 307 7.12 -11.77 -8.06
C THR A 307 8.17 -12.52 -8.87
N PRO A 308 8.62 -11.98 -10.03
CA PRO A 308 9.66 -12.62 -10.82
C PRO A 308 11.03 -12.46 -10.16
N SER A 309 11.89 -13.43 -10.36
CA SER A 309 13.32 -13.25 -10.08
C SER A 309 13.96 -12.38 -11.15
N ILE A 310 14.60 -11.29 -10.76
CA ILE A 310 15.32 -10.38 -11.66
C ILE A 310 16.78 -10.82 -11.74
N ASN A 311 17.20 -11.30 -12.90
CA ASN A 311 18.56 -11.79 -13.10
C ASN A 311 19.57 -10.65 -13.45
N ALA A 312 20.87 -11.02 -13.54
CA ALA A 312 21.95 -10.06 -13.79
C ALA A 312 21.91 -9.39 -15.18
N SER A 313 21.16 -9.94 -16.15
CA SER A 313 20.93 -9.30 -17.45
C SER A 313 19.77 -8.32 -17.35
N GLN A 314 18.64 -8.75 -16.81
CA GLN A 314 17.43 -7.95 -16.69
C GLN A 314 17.65 -6.68 -15.88
N ILE A 315 18.45 -6.74 -14.79
CA ILE A 315 18.75 -5.56 -13.96
C ILE A 315 19.51 -4.46 -14.71
N LYS A 316 20.13 -4.78 -15.86
CA LYS A 316 20.87 -3.83 -16.70
C LYS A 316 20.04 -3.30 -17.88
N GLU A 317 18.81 -3.74 -18.02
CA GLU A 317 17.93 -3.27 -19.08
C GLU A 317 17.34 -1.89 -18.74
N ASN A 318 17.15 -1.08 -19.75
CA ASN A 318 16.47 0.23 -19.65
C ASN A 318 17.13 1.24 -18.69
N LEU A 319 18.41 1.05 -18.35
CA LEU A 319 19.15 2.00 -17.54
C LEU A 319 19.16 3.38 -18.21
N ASP A 320 19.18 4.42 -17.39
CA ASP A 320 19.28 5.78 -17.85
C ASP A 320 20.62 6.02 -18.56
N ALA A 321 20.62 6.78 -19.64
CA ALA A 321 21.84 7.30 -20.26
C ALA A 321 22.46 8.36 -19.35
N LYS A 322 23.64 8.07 -18.77
CA LYS A 322 24.34 8.91 -17.77
C LYS A 322 25.77 9.20 -18.17
#